data_7fb3422d6db15da333b367aeb5c9f102
#
_entry.id   7fb3422d6db15da333b367aeb5c9f102
#
_cell.length_a   1.000
_cell.length_b   1.000
_cell.length_c   1.000
_cell.angle_alpha   90.00
_cell.angle_beta   90.00
_cell.angle_gamma   90.00
#
_symmetry.space_group_name_H-M   'P 1'
#
loop_
_entity.id
_entity.type
_entity.pdbx_description
1 polymer ?
#
loop_
_entity_poly.entity_id
_entity_poly.type
_entity_poly.pdbx_seq_one_letter_code
_entity_poly.pdbx_strand_id
1 'polypeptide(L)' 'MIFNVKGRWTDSRGRSHNFVIQSDSADRDLIRQMVESRYPTQTVFINSVRQS' A
#
# COMPACT_ATOMS: atom_id res chain seq x y z
N MET A 1 -10.64 -13.31 5.60
CA MET A 1 -11.01 -11.93 5.91
C MET A 1 -10.36 -10.98 4.94
N ILE A 2 -11.06 -9.91 4.59
CA ILE A 2 -10.53 -8.93 3.67
C ILE A 2 -10.33 -7.61 4.41
N PHE A 3 -9.18 -7.00 4.18
CA PHE A 3 -8.82 -5.72 4.77
C PHE A 3 -8.75 -4.66 3.68
N ASN A 4 -9.29 -3.49 3.99
CA ASN A 4 -9.15 -2.32 3.14
C ASN A 4 -7.92 -1.54 3.59
N VAL A 5 -6.99 -1.34 2.68
CA VAL A 5 -5.72 -0.68 2.97
C VAL A 5 -5.66 0.63 2.21
N LYS A 6 -5.42 1.70 2.94
CA LYS A 6 -5.21 3.02 2.37
C LYS A 6 -3.80 3.49 2.68
N GLY A 7 -3.18 4.10 1.71
CA GLY A 7 -1.84 4.59 1.91
C GLY A 7 -1.39 5.49 0.77
N ARG A 8 -0.08 5.69 0.74
CA ARG A 8 0.55 6.56 -0.24
C ARG A 8 1.90 5.98 -0.60
N TRP A 9 2.27 6.12 -1.87
CA TRP A 9 3.60 5.73 -2.32
C TRP A 9 4.21 6.88 -3.11
N THR A 10 5.55 6.92 -3.14
CA THR A 10 6.27 7.91 -3.92
C THR A 10 7.01 7.22 -5.06
N ASP A 11 7.08 7.91 -6.19
CA ASP A 11 7.83 7.42 -7.35
C ASP A 11 9.27 7.94 -7.32
N SER A 12 10.05 7.55 -8.33
CA SER A 12 11.45 7.94 -8.43
C SER A 12 11.64 9.44 -8.66
N ARG A 13 10.58 10.15 -9.04
CA ARG A 13 10.60 11.59 -9.25
C ARG A 13 10.19 12.37 -8.02
N GLY A 14 9.89 11.67 -6.92
CA GLY A 14 9.47 12.30 -5.68
C GLY A 14 8.00 12.66 -5.61
N ARG A 15 7.20 12.21 -6.55
CA ARG A 15 5.76 12.47 -6.55
C ARG A 15 5.03 11.47 -5.69
N SER A 16 4.04 11.94 -4.95
CA SER A 16 3.20 11.11 -4.10
C SER A 16 1.92 10.68 -4.81
N HIS A 17 1.56 9.43 -4.61
CA HIS A 17 0.33 8.86 -5.17
C HIS A 17 -0.43 8.15 -4.08
N ASN A 18 -1.73 8.38 -4.00
CA ASN A 18 -2.58 7.67 -3.05
C ASN A 18 -2.98 6.32 -3.62
N PHE A 19 -3.16 5.33 -2.75
CA PHE A 19 -3.68 4.04 -3.16
C PHE A 19 -4.72 3.53 -2.18
N VAL A 20 -5.64 2.73 -2.70
CA VAL A 20 -6.61 1.97 -1.92
C VAL A 20 -6.64 0.57 -2.51
N ILE A 21 -6.31 -0.42 -1.70
CA ILE A 21 -6.30 -1.81 -2.14
C ILE A 21 -6.98 -2.69 -1.10
N GLN A 22 -7.32 -3.91 -1.53
CA GLN A 22 -7.84 -4.94 -0.63
C GLN A 22 -6.78 -6.03 -0.48
N SER A 23 -6.66 -6.54 0.75
CA SER A 23 -5.68 -7.56 1.07
C SER A 23 -6.30 -8.63 1.96
N ASP A 24 -5.86 -9.86 1.80
CA ASP A 24 -6.26 -10.97 2.67
C ASP A 24 -5.56 -10.91 4.01
N SER A 25 -4.51 -10.12 4.12
CA SER A 25 -3.67 -10.07 5.30
C SER A 25 -3.58 -8.64 5.82
N ALA A 26 -3.48 -8.52 7.15
CA ALA A 26 -3.21 -7.24 7.80
C ALA A 26 -1.70 -7.03 8.02
N ASP A 27 -0.86 -7.94 7.55
CA ASP A 27 0.59 -7.82 7.68
C ASP A 27 1.10 -6.69 6.78
N ARG A 28 1.62 -5.64 7.43
CA ARG A 28 2.07 -4.44 6.70
C ARG A 28 3.24 -4.72 5.77
N ASP A 29 4.11 -5.65 6.10
CA ASP A 29 5.23 -6.01 5.23
C ASP A 29 4.74 -6.67 3.96
N LEU A 30 3.79 -7.57 4.05
CA LEU A 30 3.18 -8.20 2.88
C LEU A 30 2.43 -7.19 2.02
N ILE A 31 1.70 -6.28 2.66
CA ILE A 31 0.97 -5.23 1.96
C ILE A 31 1.94 -4.33 1.20
N ARG A 32 3.03 -3.94 1.84
CA ARG A 32 4.05 -3.11 1.20
C ARG A 32 4.65 -3.82 -0.01
N GLN A 33 4.95 -5.10 0.11
CA GLN A 33 5.47 -5.88 -1.01
C GLN A 33 4.48 -5.94 -2.17
N MET A 34 3.19 -6.05 -1.84
CA MET A 34 2.14 -6.05 -2.84
C MET A 34 2.09 -4.72 -3.61
N VAL A 35 2.20 -3.61 -2.90
CA VAL A 35 2.21 -2.29 -3.49
C VAL A 35 3.45 -2.10 -4.35
N GLU A 36 4.61 -2.52 -3.84
CA GLU A 36 5.87 -2.39 -4.56
C GLU A 36 5.88 -3.22 -5.84
N SER A 37 5.18 -4.34 -5.88
CA SER A 37 5.10 -5.15 -7.09
C SER A 37 4.12 -4.59 -8.11
N ARG A 38 3.20 -3.74 -7.69
CA ARG A 38 2.17 -3.16 -8.54
C ARG A 38 2.56 -1.82 -9.15
N TYR A 39 3.31 -1.03 -8.40
CA TYR A 39 3.67 0.34 -8.77
C TYR A 39 5.18 0.52 -8.71
N PRO A 40 5.74 1.42 -9.52
CA PRO A 40 7.18 1.71 -9.48
C PRO A 40 7.51 2.62 -8.28
N THR A 41 7.49 2.03 -7.08
CA THR A 41 7.60 2.79 -5.84
C THR A 41 9.05 2.98 -5.39
N GLN A 42 9.33 4.14 -4.78
CA GLN A 42 10.53 4.38 -3.99
C GLN A 42 10.24 4.11 -2.51
N THR A 43 9.14 4.68 -2.01
CA THR A 43 8.71 4.47 -0.63
C THR A 43 7.21 4.22 -0.60
N VAL A 44 6.78 3.46 0.40
CA VAL A 44 5.38 3.13 0.62
C VAL A 44 5.02 3.48 2.05
N PHE A 45 3.94 4.24 2.22
CA PHE A 45 3.37 4.54 3.53
C PHE A 45 1.98 3.93 3.62
N ILE A 46 1.76 3.14 4.66
CA ILE A 46 0.46 2.56 4.94
C ILE A 46 -0.22 3.41 6.00
N ASN A 47 -1.29 4.11 5.61
CA ASN A 47 -2.00 4.99 6.53
C ASN A 47 -2.99 4.24 7.42
N SER A 48 -3.71 3.29 6.84
CA SER A 48 -4.68 2.52 7.61
C SER A 48 -4.91 1.15 7.00
N VAL A 49 -5.17 0.19 7.87
CA VAL A 49 -5.58 -1.16 7.50
C VAL A 49 -6.84 -1.44 8.30
N ARG A 50 -7.96 -1.62 7.61
CA ARG A 50 -9.25 -1.84 8.26
C ARG A 50 -9.91 -3.09 7.71
N GLN A 51 -10.47 -3.88 8.60
CA GLN A 51 -11.27 -5.03 8.20
C GLN A 51 -12.58 -4.52 7.58
N SER A 52 -12.87 -5.06 6.42
CA SER A 52 -14.10 -4.70 5.73
C SER A 52 -15.29 -5.57 6.17
#